data_31e43ae55cec4877c587217862f9d0eb
#
_entry.id   31e43ae55cec4877c587217862f9d0eb
#
_cell.length_a   1.000
_cell.length_b   1.000
_cell.length_c   1.000
_cell.angle_alpha   90.00
_cell.angle_beta   90.00
_cell.angle_gamma   90.00
#
_symmetry.space_group_name_H-M   'P 1'
#
loop_
_entity.id
_entity.type
_entity.pdbx_description
1 polymer ?
#
loop_
_entity_poly.entity_id
_entity_poly.type
_entity_poly.pdbx_seq_one_letter_code
_entity_poly.pdbx_strand_id
1 'polypeptide(L)'
;MKDWAAVVAAGLRLPGVEQATTYGKPALKMRGKMIAAATAPDSGSFVLAVSHEEKEVLLDTEPGVFWQTAHYDGWPAILVLYGSDADARIALLLARAWWDRATVAQRWTVGERP
;
A
#
# COMPACT_ATOMS: atom_id res chain seq x y z
N MET A 1 -4.38 -10.61 -2.69
CA MET A 1 -5.56 -9.88 -2.19
C MET A 1 -6.53 -9.69 -3.34
N LYS A 2 -7.72 -10.21 -3.17
CA LYS A 2 -8.67 -10.32 -4.29
C LYS A 2 -9.50 -9.05 -4.54
N ASP A 3 -9.61 -8.17 -3.55
CA ASP A 3 -10.42 -6.96 -3.63
C ASP A 3 -9.99 -5.94 -2.56
N TRP A 4 -10.62 -4.78 -2.55
CA TRP A 4 -10.33 -3.73 -1.59
C TRP A 4 -10.62 -4.18 -0.15
N ALA A 5 -11.66 -4.96 0.08
CA ALA A 5 -11.99 -5.46 1.41
C ALA A 5 -10.85 -6.30 2.00
N ALA A 6 -10.16 -7.10 1.17
CA ALA A 6 -8.99 -7.87 1.60
C ALA A 6 -7.83 -6.96 1.98
N VAL A 7 -7.61 -5.87 1.24
CA VAL A 7 -6.59 -4.85 1.56
C VAL A 7 -6.90 -4.19 2.90
N VAL A 8 -8.16 -3.81 3.13
CA VAL A 8 -8.61 -3.23 4.40
C VAL A 8 -8.34 -4.18 5.56
N ALA A 9 -8.72 -5.44 5.41
CA ALA A 9 -8.52 -6.45 6.44
C ALA A 9 -7.04 -6.61 6.82
N ALA A 10 -6.16 -6.62 5.82
CA ALA A 10 -4.72 -6.70 6.05
C ALA A 10 -4.17 -5.45 6.71
N GLY A 11 -4.56 -4.26 6.22
CA GLY A 11 -4.07 -2.99 6.74
C GLY A 11 -4.51 -2.69 8.16
N LEU A 12 -5.75 -3.05 8.52
CA LEU A 12 -6.27 -2.81 9.87
C LEU A 12 -5.62 -3.69 10.95
N ARG A 13 -4.84 -4.67 10.57
CA ARG A 13 -4.00 -5.43 11.52
C ARG A 13 -2.82 -4.61 12.02
N LEU A 14 -2.43 -3.58 11.29
CA LEU A 14 -1.32 -2.72 11.66
C LEU A 14 -1.80 -1.67 12.67
N PRO A 15 -1.06 -1.45 13.78
CA PRO A 15 -1.50 -0.55 14.84
C PRO A 15 -1.69 0.88 14.37
N GLY A 16 -2.84 1.46 14.68
CA GLY A 16 -3.12 2.87 14.37
C GLY A 16 -3.56 3.15 12.92
N VAL A 17 -3.67 2.13 12.08
CA VAL A 17 -4.20 2.29 10.74
C VAL A 17 -5.71 2.51 10.80
N GLU A 18 -6.20 3.50 10.08
CA GLU A 18 -7.60 3.90 10.06
C GLU A 18 -8.16 3.88 8.64
N GLN A 19 -9.43 3.53 8.53
CA GLN A 19 -10.18 3.71 7.30
C GLN A 19 -10.50 5.21 7.13
N ALA A 20 -10.26 5.72 5.91
CA ALA A 20 -10.41 7.13 5.59
C ALA A 20 -10.79 7.27 4.12
N THR A 21 -10.67 8.47 3.61
CA THR A 21 -10.85 8.75 2.18
C THR A 21 -9.67 9.56 1.65
N THR A 22 -9.42 9.41 0.36
CA THR A 22 -8.44 10.21 -0.37
C THR A 22 -9.05 10.51 -1.74
N TYR A 23 -9.17 11.81 -2.06
CA TYR A 23 -9.85 12.26 -3.29
C TYR A 23 -11.23 11.60 -3.49
N GLY A 24 -11.99 11.48 -2.38
CA GLY A 24 -13.33 10.89 -2.39
C GLY A 24 -13.38 9.36 -2.49
N LYS A 25 -12.26 8.67 -2.52
CA LYS A 25 -12.19 7.20 -2.60
C LYS A 25 -11.77 6.60 -1.26
N PRO A 26 -12.22 5.37 -0.95
CA PRO A 26 -11.78 4.66 0.26
C PRO A 26 -10.27 4.56 0.33
N ALA A 27 -9.72 4.77 1.53
CA ALA A 27 -8.29 4.71 1.76
C ALA A 27 -7.98 4.14 3.15
N LEU A 28 -6.74 3.74 3.33
CA LEU A 28 -6.17 3.43 4.64
C LEU A 28 -5.11 4.48 4.93
N LYS A 29 -5.16 5.06 6.12
CA LYS A 29 -4.23 6.09 6.55
C LYS A 29 -3.58 5.75 7.87
N MET A 30 -2.36 6.19 8.02
CA MET A 30 -1.60 6.15 9.26
C MET A 30 -1.15 7.56 9.59
N ARG A 31 -1.61 8.10 10.74
CA ARG A 31 -1.32 9.47 11.15
C ARG A 31 -1.71 10.50 10.08
N GLY A 32 -2.85 10.28 9.41
CA GLY A 32 -3.35 11.15 8.36
C GLY A 32 -2.67 11.00 7.00
N LYS A 33 -1.70 10.10 6.87
CA LYS A 33 -0.98 9.86 5.61
C LYS A 33 -1.43 8.54 4.98
N MET A 34 -1.69 8.58 3.68
CA MET A 34 -2.16 7.41 2.92
C MET A 34 -1.09 6.31 2.90
N ILE A 35 -1.52 5.07 3.18
CA ILE A 35 -0.72 3.87 2.94
C ILE A 35 -1.28 3.05 1.78
N ALA A 36 -2.59 3.08 1.56
CA ALA A 36 -3.25 2.44 0.42
C ALA A 36 -4.55 3.18 0.11
N ALA A 37 -5.01 3.09 -1.14
CA ALA A 37 -6.27 3.69 -1.56
C ALA A 37 -6.93 2.86 -2.66
N ALA A 38 -8.26 2.81 -2.63
CA ALA A 38 -9.03 2.24 -3.72
C ALA A 38 -8.95 3.15 -4.94
N THR A 39 -9.11 2.57 -6.12
CA THR A 39 -9.23 3.29 -7.38
C THR A 39 -10.63 3.11 -7.95
N ALA A 40 -10.85 3.50 -9.21
CA ALA A 40 -12.13 3.25 -9.87
C ALA A 40 -12.47 1.75 -9.81
N PRO A 41 -13.76 1.39 -9.57
CA PRO A 41 -14.15 -0.01 -9.35
C PRO A 41 -13.76 -0.99 -10.48
N ASP A 42 -13.66 -0.49 -11.71
CA ASP A 42 -13.32 -1.28 -12.89
C ASP A 42 -11.82 -1.33 -13.20
N SER A 43 -10.98 -0.69 -12.40
CA SER A 43 -9.53 -0.65 -12.66
C SER A 43 -8.82 -1.98 -12.39
N GLY A 44 -9.40 -2.83 -11.55
CA GLY A 44 -8.78 -4.08 -11.13
C GLY A 44 -7.56 -3.93 -10.23
N SER A 45 -7.33 -2.72 -9.71
CA SER A 45 -6.13 -2.40 -8.94
C SER A 45 -6.42 -1.47 -7.78
N PHE A 46 -5.47 -1.39 -6.84
CA PHE A 46 -5.47 -0.36 -5.79
C PHE A 46 -4.11 0.33 -5.76
N VAL A 47 -4.04 1.48 -5.09
CA VAL A 47 -2.82 2.26 -4.92
C VAL A 47 -2.14 1.85 -3.62
N LEU A 48 -0.84 1.64 -3.65
CA LEU A 48 -0.02 1.32 -2.49
C LEU A 48 1.14 2.31 -2.39
N ALA A 49 1.29 2.94 -1.24
CA ALA A 49 2.43 3.81 -0.99
C ALA A 49 3.70 2.98 -0.85
N VAL A 50 4.73 3.34 -1.59
CA VAL A 50 6.04 2.69 -1.58
C VAL A 50 7.12 3.76 -1.72
N SER A 51 8.35 3.45 -1.30
CA SER A 51 9.48 4.34 -1.60
C SER A 51 9.76 4.34 -3.10
N HIS A 52 10.42 5.39 -3.59
CA HIS A 52 10.83 5.44 -5.00
C HIS A 52 11.72 4.25 -5.38
N GLU A 53 12.62 3.85 -4.50
CA GLU A 53 13.51 2.71 -4.71
C GLU A 53 12.74 1.39 -4.81
N GLU A 54 11.81 1.15 -3.88
CA GLU A 54 10.97 -0.05 -3.92
C GLU A 54 10.11 -0.08 -5.18
N LYS A 55 9.57 1.08 -5.57
CA LYS A 55 8.78 1.20 -6.80
C LYS A 55 9.54 0.75 -8.03
N GLU A 56 10.77 1.22 -8.20
CA GLU A 56 11.61 0.83 -9.33
C GLU A 56 11.85 -0.68 -9.37
N VAL A 57 12.17 -1.27 -8.23
CA VAL A 57 12.38 -2.73 -8.12
C VAL A 57 11.11 -3.50 -8.48
N LEU A 58 9.96 -3.09 -7.97
CA LEU A 58 8.68 -3.77 -8.23
C LEU A 58 8.27 -3.69 -9.69
N LEU A 59 8.42 -2.54 -10.33
CA LEU A 59 8.11 -2.37 -11.75
C LEU A 59 9.02 -3.21 -12.64
N ASP A 60 10.25 -3.41 -12.23
CA ASP A 60 11.23 -4.20 -12.99
C ASP A 60 11.08 -5.70 -12.76
N THR A 61 10.85 -6.13 -11.51
CA THR A 61 10.88 -7.55 -11.14
C THR A 61 9.52 -8.23 -11.18
N GLU A 62 8.43 -7.50 -10.95
CA GLU A 62 7.07 -8.07 -10.87
C GLU A 62 6.03 -7.23 -11.65
N PRO A 63 6.27 -6.98 -12.95
CA PRO A 63 5.36 -6.13 -13.74
C PRO A 63 3.97 -6.74 -13.98
N GLY A 64 3.80 -8.04 -13.72
CA GLY A 64 2.51 -8.70 -13.78
C GLY A 64 1.61 -8.42 -12.58
N VAL A 65 2.13 -7.82 -11.52
CA VAL A 65 1.41 -7.48 -10.28
C VAL A 65 1.45 -5.98 -10.02
N PHE A 66 2.60 -5.36 -10.20
CA PHE A 66 2.84 -3.95 -9.91
C PHE A 66 3.03 -3.17 -11.21
N TRP A 67 2.30 -2.05 -11.33
CA TRP A 67 2.33 -1.24 -12.54
C TRP A 67 2.03 0.23 -12.22
N GLN A 68 2.10 1.08 -13.20
CA GLN A 68 1.71 2.48 -13.05
C GLN A 68 1.17 3.05 -14.35
N THR A 69 0.40 4.12 -14.21
CA THR A 69 0.03 5.00 -15.32
C THR A 69 0.90 6.24 -15.28
N ALA A 70 0.81 7.07 -16.33
CA ALA A 70 1.52 8.35 -16.36
C ALA A 70 1.18 9.25 -15.18
N HIS A 71 -0.03 9.15 -14.64
CA HIS A 71 -0.47 9.91 -13.46
C HIS A 71 0.41 9.64 -12.23
N TYR A 72 0.88 8.41 -12.07
CA TYR A 72 1.68 8.01 -10.91
C TYR A 72 3.19 8.10 -11.14
N ASP A 73 3.62 8.47 -12.33
CA ASP A 73 5.03 8.64 -12.62
C ASP A 73 5.61 9.75 -11.73
N GLY A 74 6.72 9.44 -11.06
CA GLY A 74 7.35 10.34 -10.10
C GLY A 74 6.72 10.36 -8.70
N TRP A 75 5.61 9.66 -8.47
CA TRP A 75 4.97 9.58 -7.15
C TRP A 75 5.48 8.37 -6.36
N PRO A 76 5.60 8.47 -5.01
CA PRO A 76 5.96 7.33 -4.15
C PRO A 76 4.76 6.43 -3.92
N ALA A 77 4.18 5.93 -5.00
CA ALA A 77 3.03 5.04 -4.98
C ALA A 77 3.02 4.20 -6.26
N ILE A 78 2.40 3.04 -6.17
CA ILE A 78 2.31 2.08 -7.28
C ILE A 78 0.91 1.49 -7.33
N LEU A 79 0.48 1.07 -8.50
CA LEU A 79 -0.76 0.30 -8.67
C LEU A 79 -0.48 -1.18 -8.48
N VAL A 80 -1.38 -1.86 -7.79
CA VAL A 80 -1.28 -3.28 -7.47
C VAL A 80 -2.52 -3.99 -8.00
N LEU A 81 -2.34 -4.97 -8.87
CA LEU A 81 -3.45 -5.76 -9.42
C LEU A 81 -4.07 -6.65 -8.33
N TYR A 82 -5.40 -6.68 -8.28
CA TYR A 82 -6.13 -7.65 -7.47
C TYR A 82 -6.00 -9.06 -8.07
N GLY A 83 -6.15 -10.05 -7.22
CA GLY A 83 -6.24 -11.44 -7.66
C GLY A 83 -4.92 -12.13 -7.94
N SER A 84 -3.78 -11.49 -7.67
CA SER A 84 -2.48 -12.14 -7.76
C SER A 84 -2.22 -13.05 -6.57
N ASP A 85 -1.17 -13.86 -6.65
CA ASP A 85 -0.68 -14.69 -5.55
C ASP A 85 0.39 -13.98 -4.71
N ALA A 86 0.57 -12.67 -4.87
CA ALA A 86 1.61 -11.88 -4.21
C ALA A 86 1.18 -11.35 -2.82
N ASP A 87 0.26 -12.01 -2.13
CA ASP A 87 -0.28 -11.54 -0.85
C ASP A 87 0.79 -11.29 0.20
N ALA A 88 1.79 -12.17 0.31
CA ALA A 88 2.88 -12.00 1.26
C ALA A 88 3.71 -10.75 0.95
N ARG A 89 3.98 -10.50 -0.32
CA ARG A 89 4.70 -9.30 -0.75
C ARG A 89 3.88 -8.04 -0.48
N ILE A 90 2.59 -8.06 -0.77
CA ILE A 90 1.69 -6.93 -0.54
C ILE A 90 1.60 -6.62 0.96
N ALA A 91 1.44 -7.65 1.79
CA ALA A 91 1.40 -7.49 3.25
C ALA A 91 2.71 -6.88 3.78
N LEU A 92 3.85 -7.29 3.25
CA LEU A 92 5.15 -6.73 3.62
C LEU A 92 5.24 -5.25 3.23
N LEU A 93 4.78 -4.88 2.04
CA LEU A 93 4.79 -3.49 1.58
C LEU A 93 3.85 -2.60 2.40
N LEU A 94 2.69 -3.11 2.79
CA LEU A 94 1.78 -2.41 3.72
C LEU A 94 2.46 -2.17 5.07
N ALA A 95 3.15 -3.17 5.61
CA ALA A 95 3.88 -3.05 6.87
C ALA A 95 5.03 -2.02 6.77
N ARG A 96 5.73 -1.96 5.65
CA ARG A 96 6.77 -0.95 5.40
C ARG A 96 6.20 0.45 5.29
N ALA A 97 5.08 0.61 4.60
CA ALA A 97 4.39 1.89 4.50
C ALA A 97 3.92 2.38 5.89
N TRP A 98 3.43 1.46 6.71
CA TRP A 98 3.09 1.74 8.11
C TRP A 98 4.32 2.19 8.90
N TRP A 99 5.42 1.43 8.83
CA TRP A 99 6.66 1.74 9.53
C TRP A 99 7.17 3.14 9.20
N ASP A 100 7.17 3.49 7.92
CA ASP A 100 7.69 4.78 7.45
C ASP A 100 6.86 5.97 7.99
N ARG A 101 5.63 5.73 8.44
CA ARG A 101 4.70 6.72 8.98
C ARG A 101 4.50 6.61 10.49
N ALA A 102 4.99 5.54 11.11
CA ALA A 102 4.81 5.27 12.53
C ALA A 102 5.68 6.20 13.40
N THR A 103 5.23 6.40 14.65
CA THR A 103 6.04 7.08 15.67
C THR A 103 7.20 6.20 16.10
N VAL A 104 8.20 6.78 16.76
CA VAL A 104 9.31 6.02 17.35
C VAL A 104 8.79 4.98 18.33
N ALA A 105 7.81 5.33 19.17
CA ALA A 105 7.22 4.41 20.13
C ALA A 105 6.56 3.22 19.43
N GLN A 106 5.83 3.46 18.34
CA GLN A 106 5.20 2.39 17.56
C GLN A 106 6.23 1.48 16.89
N ARG A 107 7.32 2.06 16.35
CA ARG A 107 8.41 1.28 15.75
C ARG A 107 9.09 0.38 16.76
N TRP A 108 9.21 0.82 18.01
CA TRP A 108 9.79 0.00 19.08
C TRP A 108 9.06 -1.32 19.28
N THR A 109 7.74 -1.37 19.01
CA THR A 109 6.97 -2.61 19.16
C THR A 109 7.37 -3.68 18.12
N VAL A 110 7.94 -3.27 16.99
CA VAL A 110 8.39 -4.15 15.90
C VAL A 110 9.91 -4.35 15.94
N GLY A 111 10.65 -3.30 16.26
CA GLY A 111 12.11 -3.32 16.40
C GLY A 111 12.86 -2.89 15.15
N GLU A 112 12.52 -3.44 13.99
CA GLU A 112 13.19 -3.17 12.73
C GLU A 112 12.17 -2.93 11.62
N ARG A 113 12.56 -2.21 10.58
CA ARG A 113 11.73 -2.04 9.39
C ARG A 113 11.45 -3.39 8.74
N PRO A 114 10.20 -3.70 8.51
CA PRO A 114 9.80 -4.98 7.92
C PRO A 114 10.41 -5.31 6.55
#